data_91eda734d6f1165e9df9898b56e3bf13
#
_entry.id   91eda734d6f1165e9df9898b56e3bf13
#
_cell.length_a   1.000
_cell.length_b   1.000
_cell.length_c   1.000
_cell.angle_alpha   90.00
_cell.angle_beta   90.00
_cell.angle_gamma   90.00
#
_symmetry.space_group_name_H-M   'P 1'
#
loop_
_entity.id
_entity.type
_entity.pdbx_description
1 polymer ?
#
loop_
_entity_poly.entity_id
_entity_poly.type
_entity_poly.pdbx_seq_one_letter_code
_entity_poly.pdbx_strand_id
1 'polypeptide(L)'
;MNFADTNWLASAYLEPHPDDETAVGRRGIVDRFMRRHGGQLMVSQVVLLEARNIFSRVTGEREPREWQVLEADLDGRLYVDPMNWDLLQQECYQLFCKYSWKATVGTFDTAIVASAKLAAGTCFLSFDATARTIAAAEGIQVFPVLDAMEKQMVARLKRK
;
A
#
# COMPACT_ATOMS: atom_id res chain seq x y z
N MET A 1 -0.69 -13.09 5.64
CA MET A 1 -0.05 -12.64 4.38
C MET A 1 0.15 -11.13 4.46
N ASN A 2 1.24 -10.60 3.92
CA ASN A 2 1.51 -9.16 3.93
C ASN A 2 0.71 -8.47 2.82
N PHE A 3 0.08 -7.34 3.15
CA PHE A 3 -0.72 -6.55 2.21
C PHE A 3 0.15 -5.42 1.64
N ALA A 4 0.27 -5.37 0.32
CA ALA A 4 1.07 -4.36 -0.37
C ALA A 4 0.19 -3.20 -0.90
N ASP A 5 0.62 -1.99 -0.62
CA ASP A 5 0.08 -0.76 -1.17
C ASP A 5 0.64 -0.49 -2.57
N THR A 6 0.01 0.40 -3.30
CA THR A 6 0.36 0.80 -4.67
C THR A 6 1.81 1.30 -4.78
N ASN A 7 2.26 2.15 -3.86
CA ASN A 7 3.62 2.68 -3.88
C ASN A 7 4.68 1.61 -3.56
N TRP A 8 4.30 0.54 -2.82
CA TRP A 8 5.13 -0.63 -2.62
C TRP A 8 5.27 -1.42 -3.92
N LEU A 9 4.16 -1.67 -4.62
CA LEU A 9 4.18 -2.34 -5.93
C LEU A 9 4.98 -1.54 -6.96
N ALA A 10 4.76 -0.23 -7.04
CA ALA A 10 5.54 0.64 -7.93
C ALA A 10 7.04 0.51 -7.66
N SER A 11 7.45 0.51 -6.40
CA SER A 11 8.86 0.33 -6.02
C SER A 11 9.39 -1.10 -6.26
N ALA A 12 8.50 -2.10 -6.35
CA ALA A 12 8.88 -3.49 -6.61
C ALA A 12 9.06 -3.82 -8.10
N TYR A 13 8.31 -3.14 -8.97
CA TYR A 13 8.24 -3.50 -10.39
C TYR A 13 8.78 -2.43 -11.34
N LEU A 14 8.66 -1.14 -11.01
CA LEU A 14 9.21 -0.06 -11.83
C LEU A 14 10.72 0.10 -11.57
N GLU A 15 11.48 0.26 -12.63
CA GLU A 15 12.90 0.61 -12.52
C GLU A 15 13.04 2.07 -12.05
N PRO A 16 13.73 2.31 -10.92
CA PRO A 16 13.94 3.68 -10.46
C PRO A 16 14.90 4.44 -11.38
N HIS A 17 14.63 5.72 -11.61
CA HIS A 17 15.62 6.56 -12.29
C HIS A 17 16.88 6.65 -11.41
N PRO A 18 18.09 6.51 -11.97
CA PRO A 18 19.33 6.49 -11.19
C PRO A 18 19.56 7.74 -10.30
N ASP A 19 19.06 8.89 -10.77
CA ASP A 19 19.18 10.17 -10.06
C ASP A 19 18.08 10.38 -9.00
N ASP A 20 17.09 9.49 -8.92
CA ASP A 20 16.06 9.51 -7.87
C ASP A 20 16.49 8.64 -6.68
N GLU A 21 17.30 9.23 -5.79
CA GLU A 21 17.78 8.56 -4.58
C GLU A 21 16.66 7.99 -3.73
N THR A 22 15.49 8.63 -3.71
CA THR A 22 14.31 8.17 -2.97
C THR A 22 13.75 6.88 -3.57
N ALA A 23 13.57 6.84 -4.88
CA ALA A 23 13.07 5.65 -5.58
C ALA A 23 14.08 4.49 -5.48
N VAL A 24 15.37 4.76 -5.65
CA VAL A 24 16.46 3.77 -5.48
C VAL A 24 16.47 3.23 -4.04
N GLY A 25 16.33 4.11 -3.05
CA GLY A 25 16.25 3.72 -1.63
C GLY A 25 15.05 2.81 -1.33
N ARG A 26 13.86 3.17 -1.84
CA ARG A 26 12.63 2.36 -1.70
C ARG A 26 12.79 0.99 -2.34
N ARG A 27 13.33 0.91 -3.56
CA ARG A 27 13.61 -0.37 -4.23
C ARG A 27 14.51 -1.25 -3.36
N GLY A 28 15.60 -0.70 -2.81
CA GLY A 28 16.49 -1.44 -1.92
C GLY A 28 15.81 -1.96 -0.64
N ILE A 29 14.82 -1.23 -0.11
CA ILE A 29 14.01 -1.67 1.04
C ILE A 29 13.10 -2.84 0.64
N VAL A 30 12.41 -2.73 -0.50
CA VAL A 30 11.54 -3.79 -1.05
C VAL A 30 12.34 -5.08 -1.26
N ASP A 31 13.48 -5.00 -1.94
CA ASP A 31 14.32 -6.16 -2.25
C ASP A 31 14.81 -6.86 -0.98
N ARG A 32 15.22 -6.11 0.05
CA ARG A 32 15.63 -6.69 1.33
C ARG A 32 14.46 -7.35 2.06
N PHE A 33 13.29 -6.73 2.04
CA PHE A 33 12.08 -7.27 2.66
C PHE A 33 11.68 -8.59 1.99
N MET A 34 11.58 -8.60 0.66
CA MET A 34 11.18 -9.78 -0.12
C MET A 34 12.15 -10.95 0.07
N ARG A 35 13.46 -10.70 0.13
CA ARG A 35 14.45 -11.74 0.42
C ARG A 35 14.30 -12.33 1.83
N ARG A 36 13.92 -11.52 2.82
CA ARG A 36 13.83 -11.95 4.22
C ARG A 36 12.51 -12.66 4.54
N HIS A 37 11.42 -12.22 3.96
CA HIS A 37 10.07 -12.63 4.36
C HIS A 37 9.37 -13.55 3.36
N GLY A 38 10.02 -13.91 2.25
CA GLY A 38 9.41 -14.73 1.20
C GLY A 38 8.34 -13.98 0.39
N GLY A 39 7.96 -14.57 -0.72
CA GLY A 39 7.45 -13.82 -1.85
C GLY A 39 5.94 -13.67 -2.00
N GLN A 40 5.10 -14.16 -1.08
CA GLN A 40 3.65 -13.98 -1.29
C GLN A 40 3.14 -12.69 -0.67
N LEU A 41 2.65 -11.81 -1.54
CA LEU A 41 1.98 -10.57 -1.17
C LEU A 41 0.49 -10.67 -1.47
N MET A 42 -0.31 -9.95 -0.69
CA MET A 42 -1.72 -9.71 -0.96
C MET A 42 -1.90 -8.28 -1.44
N VAL A 43 -2.76 -8.10 -2.43
CA VAL A 43 -3.18 -6.80 -2.95
C VAL A 43 -4.70 -6.77 -3.11
N SER A 44 -5.31 -5.59 -3.11
CA SER A 44 -6.71 -5.46 -3.50
C SER A 44 -6.85 -5.02 -4.95
N GLN A 45 -8.05 -5.13 -5.48
CA GLN A 45 -8.38 -4.59 -6.80
C GLN A 45 -8.21 -3.07 -6.86
N VAL A 46 -8.41 -2.36 -5.73
CA VAL A 46 -8.17 -0.91 -5.63
C VAL A 46 -6.69 -0.60 -5.85
N VAL A 47 -5.79 -1.37 -5.24
CA VAL A 47 -4.34 -1.26 -5.45
C VAL A 47 -3.97 -1.52 -6.90
N LEU A 48 -4.52 -2.56 -7.52
CA LEU A 48 -4.22 -2.87 -8.93
C LEU A 48 -4.73 -1.78 -9.88
N LEU A 49 -5.90 -1.22 -9.61
CA LEU A 49 -6.46 -0.12 -10.41
C LEU A 49 -5.55 1.12 -10.36
N GLU A 50 -5.10 1.49 -9.17
CA GLU A 50 -4.19 2.63 -9.01
C GLU A 50 -2.80 2.34 -9.59
N ALA A 51 -2.26 1.15 -9.34
CA ALA A 51 -0.96 0.72 -9.88
C ALA A 51 -0.96 0.76 -11.41
N ARG A 52 -2.02 0.26 -12.07
CA ARG A 52 -2.14 0.31 -13.53
C ARG A 52 -2.00 1.73 -14.08
N ASN A 53 -2.64 2.69 -13.44
CA ASN A 53 -2.54 4.11 -13.81
C ASN A 53 -1.12 4.65 -13.59
N ILE A 54 -0.51 4.35 -12.44
CA ILE A 54 0.86 4.81 -12.11
C ILE A 54 1.87 4.24 -13.10
N PHE A 55 1.80 2.95 -13.41
CA PHE A 55 2.73 2.29 -14.34
C PHE A 55 2.70 2.95 -15.72
N SER A 56 1.52 3.15 -16.31
CA SER A 56 1.41 3.85 -17.59
C SER A 56 1.92 5.28 -17.55
N ARG A 57 1.66 5.99 -16.45
CA ARG A 57 2.07 7.40 -16.32
C ARG A 57 3.58 7.54 -16.13
N VAL A 58 4.21 6.64 -15.38
CA VAL A 58 5.65 6.68 -15.11
C VAL A 58 6.46 6.24 -16.32
N THR A 59 6.04 5.17 -17.00
CA THR A 59 6.74 4.67 -18.19
C THR A 59 6.42 5.49 -19.45
N GLY A 60 5.29 6.20 -19.46
CA GLY A 60 4.78 6.87 -20.67
C GLY A 60 4.24 5.89 -21.73
N GLU A 61 4.06 4.62 -21.36
CA GLU A 61 3.64 3.55 -22.27
C GLU A 61 2.18 3.17 -22.06
N ARG A 62 1.51 2.82 -23.14
CA ARG A 62 0.13 2.30 -23.10
C ARG A 62 0.06 0.93 -22.43
N GLU A 63 1.06 0.08 -22.69
CA GLU A 63 1.18 -1.28 -22.15
C GLU A 63 2.59 -1.49 -21.60
N PRO A 64 2.86 -1.02 -20.37
CA PRO A 64 4.18 -1.14 -19.77
C PRO A 64 4.59 -2.61 -19.60
N ARG A 65 5.85 -2.91 -19.92
CA ARG A 65 6.42 -4.25 -19.70
C ARG A 65 6.37 -4.64 -18.23
N GLU A 66 6.61 -3.70 -17.34
CA GLU A 66 6.57 -3.90 -15.89
C GLU A 66 5.17 -4.32 -15.41
N TRP A 67 4.12 -3.83 -16.07
CA TRP A 67 2.76 -4.27 -15.79
C TRP A 67 2.55 -5.74 -16.20
N GLN A 68 3.06 -6.14 -17.36
CA GLN A 68 2.98 -7.55 -17.81
C GLN A 68 3.71 -8.49 -16.84
N VAL A 69 4.87 -8.05 -16.28
CA VAL A 69 5.58 -8.82 -15.25
C VAL A 69 4.74 -8.95 -13.99
N LEU A 70 4.09 -7.86 -13.54
CA LEU A 70 3.19 -7.89 -12.39
C LEU A 70 2.01 -8.82 -12.64
N GLU A 71 1.38 -8.79 -13.81
CA GLU A 71 0.28 -9.69 -14.18
C GLU A 71 0.71 -11.16 -14.15
N ALA A 72 1.90 -11.48 -14.62
CA ALA A 72 2.43 -12.84 -14.54
C ALA A 72 2.65 -13.30 -13.08
N ASP A 73 2.97 -12.39 -12.17
CA ASP A 73 3.12 -12.71 -10.75
C ASP A 73 1.77 -12.94 -10.02
N LEU A 74 0.62 -12.52 -10.61
CA LEU A 74 -0.71 -12.79 -10.05
C LEU A 74 -1.04 -14.30 -10.03
N ASP A 75 -0.34 -15.10 -10.81
CA ASP A 75 -0.51 -16.56 -10.86
C ASP A 75 0.24 -17.32 -9.74
N GLY A 76 0.88 -16.63 -8.78
CA GLY A 76 1.59 -17.34 -7.72
C GLY A 76 2.24 -16.51 -6.62
N ARG A 77 2.71 -15.31 -6.92
CA ARG A 77 3.39 -14.43 -5.97
C ARG A 77 2.51 -13.35 -5.39
N LEU A 78 1.52 -12.89 -6.16
CA LEU A 78 0.54 -11.91 -5.75
C LEU A 78 -0.82 -12.59 -5.61
N TYR A 79 -1.40 -12.48 -4.44
CA TYR A 79 -2.78 -12.88 -4.19
C TYR A 79 -3.68 -11.64 -4.27
N VAL A 80 -4.68 -11.69 -5.13
CA VAL A 80 -5.68 -10.61 -5.20
C VAL A 80 -6.81 -10.95 -4.24
N ASP A 81 -7.01 -10.09 -3.24
CA ASP A 81 -8.13 -10.24 -2.32
C ASP A 81 -9.46 -10.08 -3.06
N PRO A 82 -10.40 -11.06 -2.95
CA PRO A 82 -11.72 -10.97 -3.55
C PRO A 82 -12.56 -9.93 -2.79
N MET A 83 -12.43 -8.68 -3.19
CA MET A 83 -13.04 -7.54 -2.54
C MET A 83 -14.56 -7.62 -2.50
N ASN A 84 -15.15 -7.50 -1.31
CA ASN A 84 -16.57 -7.24 -1.16
C ASN A 84 -16.79 -5.72 -1.12
N TRP A 85 -17.45 -5.18 -2.14
CA TRP A 85 -17.62 -3.74 -2.30
C TRP A 85 -18.43 -3.11 -1.17
N ASP A 86 -19.50 -3.74 -0.71
CA ASP A 86 -20.35 -3.21 0.36
C ASP A 86 -19.59 -3.13 1.69
N LEU A 87 -18.82 -4.16 2.01
CA LEU A 87 -17.97 -4.16 3.20
C LEU A 87 -16.87 -3.11 3.11
N LEU A 88 -16.25 -2.97 1.94
CA LEU A 88 -15.23 -1.94 1.72
C LEU A 88 -15.79 -0.54 1.91
N GLN A 89 -16.96 -0.25 1.34
CA GLN A 89 -17.63 1.03 1.49
C GLN A 89 -17.94 1.33 2.96
N GLN A 90 -18.49 0.36 3.68
CA GLN A 90 -18.79 0.51 5.12
C GLN A 90 -17.52 0.81 5.93
N GLU A 91 -16.44 0.06 5.69
CA GLU A 91 -15.19 0.26 6.39
C GLU A 91 -14.57 1.63 6.06
N CYS A 92 -14.61 2.06 4.79
CA CYS A 92 -14.16 3.40 4.40
C CYS A 92 -14.94 4.49 5.15
N TYR A 93 -16.26 4.38 5.26
CA TYR A 93 -17.07 5.34 6.01
C TYR A 93 -16.70 5.38 7.49
N GLN A 94 -16.41 4.24 8.10
CA GLN A 94 -15.92 4.20 9.49
C GLN A 94 -14.56 4.90 9.63
N LEU A 95 -13.63 4.69 8.70
CA LEU A 95 -12.33 5.35 8.71
C LEU A 95 -12.46 6.86 8.48
N PHE A 96 -13.35 7.30 7.57
CA PHE A 96 -13.64 8.73 7.39
C PHE A 96 -14.20 9.36 8.66
N CYS A 97 -15.16 8.75 9.31
CA CYS A 97 -15.72 9.23 10.58
C CYS A 97 -14.66 9.36 11.68
N LYS A 98 -13.69 8.44 11.71
CA LYS A 98 -12.63 8.45 12.72
C LYS A 98 -11.55 9.50 12.44
N TYR A 99 -11.16 9.69 11.17
CA TYR A 99 -9.88 10.34 10.83
C TYR A 99 -9.99 11.58 9.96
N SER A 100 -11.00 11.75 9.09
CA SER A 100 -11.04 12.84 8.12
C SER A 100 -11.10 14.23 8.73
N TRP A 101 -11.59 14.38 9.97
CA TRP A 101 -11.59 15.63 10.69
C TRP A 101 -10.30 15.90 11.50
N LYS A 102 -9.41 14.90 11.59
CA LYS A 102 -8.12 14.98 12.30
C LYS A 102 -6.94 15.15 11.36
N ALA A 103 -7.06 14.65 10.13
CA ALA A 103 -6.01 14.66 9.13
C ALA A 103 -6.61 14.69 7.72
N THR A 104 -5.84 15.22 6.76
CA THR A 104 -6.19 15.09 5.34
C THR A 104 -5.94 13.65 4.91
N VAL A 105 -7.00 12.96 4.55
CA VAL A 105 -6.94 11.55 4.15
C VAL A 105 -7.47 11.41 2.73
N GLY A 106 -6.68 10.85 1.83
CA GLY A 106 -7.08 10.55 0.47
C GLY A 106 -8.12 9.41 0.42
N THR A 107 -9.07 9.50 -0.52
CA THR A 107 -10.10 8.47 -0.67
C THR A 107 -9.49 7.12 -1.05
N PHE A 108 -8.52 7.11 -1.99
CA PHE A 108 -7.84 5.88 -2.40
C PHE A 108 -7.00 5.29 -1.26
N ASP A 109 -6.23 6.12 -0.54
CA ASP A 109 -5.44 5.67 0.61
C ASP A 109 -6.34 5.02 1.67
N THR A 110 -7.49 5.64 1.95
CA THR A 110 -8.48 5.08 2.88
C THR A 110 -9.03 3.74 2.40
N ALA A 111 -9.35 3.62 1.10
CA ALA A 111 -9.86 2.38 0.53
C ALA A 111 -8.82 1.26 0.55
N ILE A 112 -7.54 1.59 0.35
CA ILE A 112 -6.43 0.63 0.43
C ILE A 112 -6.22 0.16 1.88
N VAL A 113 -6.23 1.07 2.85
CA VAL A 113 -6.14 0.70 4.28
C VAL A 113 -7.36 -0.12 4.72
N ALA A 114 -8.57 0.25 4.29
CA ALA A 114 -9.78 -0.51 4.55
C ALA A 114 -9.70 -1.93 3.96
N SER A 115 -9.20 -2.06 2.73
CA SER A 115 -8.97 -3.36 2.09
C SER A 115 -7.99 -4.22 2.90
N ALA A 116 -6.86 -3.64 3.32
CA ALA A 116 -5.86 -4.34 4.13
C ALA A 116 -6.43 -4.83 5.47
N LYS A 117 -7.32 -4.03 6.08
CA LYS A 117 -8.00 -4.38 7.33
C LYS A 117 -9.00 -5.52 7.13
N LEU A 118 -9.85 -5.44 6.11
CA LEU A 118 -10.85 -6.47 5.78
C LEU A 118 -10.19 -7.80 5.40
N ALA A 119 -9.10 -7.75 4.65
CA ALA A 119 -8.32 -8.92 4.26
C ALA A 119 -7.53 -9.55 5.41
N ALA A 120 -7.57 -8.97 6.62
CA ALA A 120 -6.81 -9.41 7.79
C ALA A 120 -5.30 -9.57 7.50
N GLY A 121 -4.73 -8.65 6.73
CA GLY A 121 -3.31 -8.63 6.41
C GLY A 121 -2.45 -8.57 7.67
N THR A 122 -1.39 -9.37 7.73
CA THR A 122 -0.49 -9.41 8.90
C THR A 122 0.37 -8.17 9.03
N CYS A 123 0.76 -7.58 7.88
CA CYS A 123 1.55 -6.36 7.82
C CYS A 123 1.14 -5.56 6.59
N PHE A 124 0.97 -4.27 6.75
CA PHE A 124 0.72 -3.32 5.67
C PHE A 124 2.04 -2.71 5.18
N LEU A 125 2.34 -2.95 3.92
CA LEU A 125 3.58 -2.51 3.27
C LEU A 125 3.31 -1.26 2.44
N SER A 126 3.81 -0.12 2.89
CA SER A 126 3.59 1.17 2.22
C SER A 126 4.73 2.14 2.49
N PHE A 127 5.03 3.02 1.55
CA PHE A 127 5.89 4.18 1.73
C PHE A 127 5.10 5.47 1.98
N ASP A 128 3.77 5.41 1.93
CA ASP A 128 2.93 6.56 2.27
C ASP A 128 2.78 6.71 3.79
N ALA A 129 3.22 7.86 4.32
CA ALA A 129 3.20 8.14 5.75
C ALA A 129 1.76 8.21 6.29
N THR A 130 0.82 8.78 5.51
CA THR A 130 -0.57 8.93 5.93
C THR A 130 -1.25 7.57 5.99
N ALA A 131 -1.13 6.75 4.93
CA ALA A 131 -1.69 5.40 4.89
C ALA A 131 -1.12 4.53 6.02
N ARG A 132 0.21 4.57 6.27
CA ARG A 132 0.84 3.83 7.37
C ARG A 132 0.34 4.28 8.75
N THR A 133 0.18 5.58 8.98
CA THR A 133 -0.29 6.07 10.27
C THR A 133 -1.75 5.69 10.54
N ILE A 134 -2.62 5.69 9.52
CA ILE A 134 -4.00 5.22 9.65
C ILE A 134 -4.04 3.72 9.91
N ALA A 135 -3.31 2.92 9.12
CA ALA A 135 -3.21 1.48 9.31
C ALA A 135 -2.74 1.12 10.73
N ALA A 136 -1.69 1.79 11.22
CA ALA A 136 -1.19 1.60 12.57
C ALA A 136 -2.18 2.07 13.66
N ALA A 137 -2.97 3.12 13.41
CA ALA A 137 -4.02 3.56 14.32
C ALA A 137 -5.14 2.53 14.43
N GLU A 138 -5.43 1.79 13.36
CA GLU A 138 -6.38 0.66 13.32
C GLU A 138 -5.76 -0.66 13.86
N GLY A 139 -4.51 -0.64 14.31
CA GLY A 139 -3.86 -1.81 14.91
C GLY A 139 -3.17 -2.75 13.91
N ILE A 140 -3.07 -2.36 12.65
CA ILE A 140 -2.36 -3.13 11.64
C ILE A 140 -0.85 -2.86 11.78
N GLN A 141 -0.04 -3.92 11.78
CA GLN A 141 1.41 -3.76 11.73
C GLN A 141 1.80 -3.12 10.39
N VAL A 142 2.77 -2.22 10.41
CA VAL A 142 3.21 -1.51 9.20
C VAL A 142 4.70 -1.68 8.94
N PHE A 143 5.08 -1.66 7.67
CA PHE A 143 6.48 -1.65 7.25
C PHE A 143 6.64 -0.69 6.04
N PRO A 144 7.72 0.11 5.98
CA PRO A 144 8.80 0.30 6.97
C PRO A 144 8.29 0.73 8.35
N VAL A 145 9.11 0.52 9.38
CA VAL A 145 8.77 0.88 10.77
C VAL A 145 8.54 2.40 10.85
N LEU A 146 7.48 2.79 11.57
CA LEU A 146 7.13 4.19 11.76
C LEU A 146 8.29 4.98 12.40
N ASP A 147 8.56 6.15 11.86
CA ASP A 147 9.47 7.11 12.46
C ASP A 147 8.84 7.84 13.68
N ALA A 148 9.59 8.77 14.27
CA ALA A 148 9.13 9.49 15.45
C ALA A 148 7.91 10.39 15.18
N MET A 149 7.86 11.03 14.00
CA MET A 149 6.74 11.91 13.61
C MET A 149 5.49 11.09 13.34
N GLU A 150 5.62 9.98 12.64
CA GLU A 150 4.53 9.06 12.36
C GLU A 150 3.95 8.45 13.64
N LYS A 151 4.79 8.07 14.60
CA LYS A 151 4.35 7.60 15.94
C LYS A 151 3.56 8.67 16.69
N GLN A 152 3.97 9.93 16.63
CA GLN A 152 3.21 11.04 17.21
C GLN A 152 1.86 11.22 16.51
N MET A 153 1.81 11.10 15.17
CA MET A 153 0.57 11.16 14.40
C MET A 153 -0.38 10.04 14.81
N VAL A 154 0.10 8.80 14.91
CA VAL A 154 -0.72 7.66 15.39
C VAL A 154 -1.30 7.95 16.78
N ALA A 155 -0.49 8.48 17.69
CA ALA A 155 -0.96 8.85 19.03
C ALA A 155 -2.06 9.94 18.97
N ARG A 156 -1.91 10.93 18.07
CA ARG A 156 -2.93 11.96 17.82
C ARG A 156 -4.21 11.37 17.25
N LEU A 157 -4.12 10.48 16.26
CA LEU A 157 -5.27 9.83 15.63
C LEU A 157 -6.09 8.99 16.62
N LYS A 158 -5.42 8.33 17.58
CA LYS A 158 -6.05 7.50 18.62
C LYS A 158 -6.73 8.29 19.75
N ARG A 159 -6.43 9.58 19.92
CA ARG A 159 -7.13 10.40 20.91
C ARG A 159 -8.60 10.59 20.53
N LYS A 160 -9.49 10.37 21.51
CA LYS A 160 -10.93 10.60 21.37
C LYS A 160 -11.26 12.07 21.27
#